data_93ee145cfa85597ef3feba9f734d4155
#
_entry.id   93ee145cfa85597ef3feba9f734d4155
#
_cell.length_a   1.000
_cell.length_b   1.000
_cell.length_c   1.000
_cell.angle_alpha   90.00
_cell.angle_beta   90.00
_cell.angle_gamma   90.00
#
_symmetry.space_group_name_H-M   'P 1'
#
loop_
_entity.id
_entity.type
_entity.pdbx_description
1 polymer ?
#
loop_
_entity_poly.entity_id
_entity_poly.type
_entity_poly.pdbx_seq_one_letter_code
_entity_poly.pdbx_strand_id
1 'polypeptide(L)'
;LPIFQGFRLTHQPSPWIGDYAWCLITPITGEVTSSDLFRRQSSYSMKEAVFQPHYLRIFSERYQIQSELVPSRYGAVMRFRAQEKQTLCFHAANELEDLTLTDQTCHFLILDQAHTADTSYSFYLQWQFSQPIENVTHIDQDLFLTFSSKEVTVQLGSSYLSQDMAHSHFPNLSLEEAKKEAADQWNQLLKRIEVKDTGGRDQAFFDHCLYRLLLFPQTFYETDSTGNDWHLDVTHQEIKPGKAYTNVGFWDLFRTSFPLFSLVYPDYYRHFLEGFLNTYQDTGFLPKWLAPDERGMMPGTLIDGVFADAVTKGIAPDLHENMLTAMLQTAQKTDPTQHFGRHGNESYKALGYLPDDFHESVSHSLDYVYSDFCIASLANKLQQEPVAEQYSQQSLNYQHLFDPETGY
;
A
#
# COMPACT_ATOMS: atom_id res chain seq x y z
N LEU A 1 26.65 14.59 3.02
CA LEU A 1 25.75 14.21 4.11
C LEU A 1 24.35 13.91 3.54
N PRO A 2 23.65 12.89 4.02
CA PRO A 2 22.27 12.63 3.62
C PRO A 2 21.36 13.76 4.08
N ILE A 3 20.22 13.90 3.39
CA ILE A 3 19.29 15.00 3.57
C ILE A 3 17.98 14.45 4.15
N PHE A 4 17.41 15.20 5.10
CA PHE A 4 16.12 14.98 5.71
C PHE A 4 15.20 16.17 5.41
N GLN A 5 14.05 15.91 4.83
CA GLN A 5 13.02 16.91 4.55
C GLN A 5 11.86 16.85 5.54
N GLY A 6 11.60 15.71 6.13
CA GLY A 6 10.52 15.49 7.09
C GLY A 6 10.09 14.03 7.15
N PHE A 7 9.11 13.77 7.99
CA PHE A 7 8.42 12.47 8.07
C PHE A 7 7.23 12.48 7.12
N ARG A 8 7.23 11.56 6.16
CA ARG A 8 6.14 11.41 5.22
C ARG A 8 5.14 10.41 5.75
N LEU A 9 3.90 10.82 5.79
CA LEU A 9 2.77 9.98 6.18
C LEU A 9 2.16 9.42 4.92
N THR A 10 2.18 8.17 4.76
CA THR A 10 1.50 7.26 3.87
C THR A 10 2.33 5.99 3.70
N HIS A 11 2.39 5.46 2.49
CA HIS A 11 3.19 4.30 2.11
C HIS A 11 4.54 4.74 1.52
N GLN A 12 5.39 3.78 1.18
CA GLN A 12 6.60 4.06 0.42
C GLN A 12 6.22 4.53 -0.99
N PRO A 13 6.66 5.74 -1.42
CA PRO A 13 6.30 6.24 -2.73
C PRO A 13 6.82 5.35 -3.86
N SER A 14 5.99 5.14 -4.87
CA SER A 14 6.38 4.48 -6.11
C SER A 14 6.98 5.49 -7.08
N PRO A 15 8.18 5.24 -7.64
CA PRO A 15 8.75 6.14 -8.65
C PRO A 15 8.01 6.10 -9.99
N TRP A 16 7.19 5.09 -10.24
CA TRP A 16 6.45 4.90 -11.49
C TRP A 16 5.04 5.47 -11.46
N ILE A 17 4.34 5.26 -10.35
CA ILE A 17 2.93 5.58 -10.19
C ILE A 17 2.78 6.91 -9.45
N GLY A 18 3.81 7.33 -8.71
CA GLY A 18 3.74 8.45 -7.80
C GLY A 18 3.22 8.05 -6.43
N ASP A 19 2.79 9.03 -5.68
CA ASP A 19 2.25 8.86 -4.33
C ASP A 19 0.87 9.51 -4.26
N TYR A 20 0.08 9.11 -3.28
CA TYR A 20 -1.28 9.62 -3.07
C TYR A 20 -1.51 9.95 -1.60
N ALA A 21 -2.41 10.91 -1.35
CA ALA A 21 -2.89 11.31 -0.02
C ALA A 21 -1.77 11.43 1.04
N TRP A 22 -0.67 12.15 0.71
CA TRP A 22 0.48 12.25 1.58
C TRP A 22 0.57 13.60 2.30
N CYS A 23 1.12 13.56 3.50
CA CYS A 23 1.50 14.73 4.28
C CYS A 23 2.93 14.57 4.78
N LEU A 24 3.71 15.64 4.72
CA LEU A 24 5.08 15.70 5.22
C LEU A 24 5.14 16.61 6.46
N ILE A 25 5.73 16.10 7.54
CA ILE A 25 5.96 16.88 8.77
C ILE A 25 7.43 17.18 8.88
N THR A 26 7.76 18.48 8.88
CA THR A 26 9.14 18.97 9.06
C THR A 26 9.26 19.74 10.37
N PRO A 27 10.01 19.25 11.37
CA PRO A 27 10.32 20.01 12.56
C PRO A 27 11.44 21.02 12.28
N ILE A 28 11.25 22.26 12.69
CA ILE A 28 12.24 23.36 12.52
C ILE A 28 12.36 24.19 13.79
N THR A 29 13.49 24.90 13.93
CA THR A 29 13.71 25.98 14.88
C THR A 29 14.00 27.28 14.12
N GLY A 30 13.89 28.42 14.80
CA GLY A 30 14.09 29.73 14.20
C GLY A 30 12.86 30.22 13.42
N GLU A 31 13.07 31.26 12.60
CA GLU A 31 11.98 31.86 11.82
C GLU A 31 11.61 31.02 10.61
N VAL A 32 10.31 30.92 10.39
CA VAL A 32 9.74 30.27 9.19
C VAL A 32 9.78 31.27 8.04
N THR A 33 10.55 30.97 7.01
CA THR A 33 10.75 31.89 5.89
C THR A 33 10.28 31.36 4.53
N SER A 34 9.92 30.08 4.42
CA SER A 34 9.61 29.47 3.14
C SER A 34 8.79 28.18 3.25
N SER A 35 7.83 27.98 2.34
CA SER A 35 7.14 26.73 2.06
C SER A 35 7.98 25.74 1.23
N ASP A 36 9.06 26.18 0.61
CA ASP A 36 9.92 25.37 -0.25
C ASP A 36 10.63 24.24 0.55
N LEU A 37 10.30 23.00 0.26
CA LEU A 37 10.86 21.80 0.90
C LEU A 37 12.38 21.71 0.74
N PHE A 38 12.92 22.12 -0.40
CA PHE A 38 14.36 22.11 -0.62
C PHE A 38 15.07 23.10 0.29
N ARG A 39 14.47 24.27 0.51
CA ARG A 39 15.02 25.29 1.41
C ARG A 39 14.87 24.92 2.88
N ARG A 40 13.90 24.08 3.25
CA ARG A 40 13.67 23.62 4.63
C ARG A 40 14.45 22.36 4.99
N GLN A 41 15.07 21.70 4.05
CA GLN A 41 15.81 20.46 4.32
C GLN A 41 16.99 20.67 5.27
N SER A 42 17.34 19.60 5.97
CA SER A 42 18.50 19.53 6.84
C SER A 42 19.35 18.33 6.52
N SER A 43 20.66 18.41 6.74
CA SER A 43 21.50 17.24 6.78
C SER A 43 21.34 16.48 8.10
N TYR A 44 21.72 15.20 8.11
CA TYR A 44 21.82 14.39 9.31
C TYR A 44 23.00 13.40 9.23
N SER A 45 23.43 12.86 10.39
CA SER A 45 24.48 11.88 10.49
C SER A 45 23.92 10.45 10.44
N MET A 46 24.32 9.65 9.48
CA MET A 46 23.96 8.22 9.40
C MET A 46 24.46 7.40 10.59
N LYS A 47 25.51 7.86 11.26
CA LYS A 47 26.07 7.16 12.44
C LYS A 47 25.19 7.33 13.69
N GLU A 48 24.44 8.42 13.75
CA GLU A 48 23.55 8.76 14.87
C GLU A 48 22.09 8.43 14.58
N ALA A 49 21.73 8.30 13.32
CA ALA A 49 20.39 7.93 12.91
C ALA A 49 20.07 6.46 13.24
N VAL A 50 18.82 6.19 13.54
CA VAL A 50 18.28 4.84 13.73
C VAL A 50 17.15 4.63 12.73
N PHE A 51 17.27 3.58 11.93
CA PHE A 51 16.26 3.15 10.98
C PHE A 51 15.93 1.69 11.26
N GLN A 52 14.82 1.46 11.95
CA GLN A 52 14.30 0.13 12.27
C GLN A 52 12.82 0.07 11.86
N PRO A 53 12.26 -1.10 11.57
CA PRO A 53 10.86 -1.23 11.19
C PRO A 53 9.88 -0.57 12.17
N HIS A 54 10.20 -0.61 13.44
CA HIS A 54 9.38 -0.13 14.55
C HIS A 54 9.80 1.23 15.12
N TYR A 55 10.93 1.78 14.70
CA TYR A 55 11.48 3.00 15.30
C TYR A 55 12.42 3.73 14.36
N LEU A 56 12.19 5.01 14.22
CA LEU A 56 13.06 5.91 13.48
C LEU A 56 13.51 7.06 14.40
N ARG A 57 14.82 7.39 14.35
CA ARG A 57 15.39 8.55 15.03
C ARG A 57 16.36 9.28 14.12
N ILE A 58 16.19 10.58 13.98
CA ILE A 58 17.06 11.47 13.20
C ILE A 58 17.38 12.72 14.04
N PHE A 59 18.64 13.14 13.99
CA PHE A 59 19.05 14.45 14.49
C PHE A 59 19.27 15.40 13.30
N SER A 60 18.46 16.46 13.25
CA SER A 60 18.51 17.48 12.21
C SER A 60 19.62 18.48 12.55
N GLU A 61 20.70 18.47 11.79
CA GLU A 61 21.90 19.30 12.04
C GLU A 61 21.60 20.78 11.91
N ARG A 62 20.80 21.17 10.96
CA ARG A 62 20.43 22.59 10.73
C ARG A 62 19.59 23.15 11.87
N TYR A 63 18.62 22.38 12.32
CA TYR A 63 17.61 22.81 13.29
C TYR A 63 17.91 22.38 14.72
N GLN A 64 18.95 21.56 14.92
CA GLN A 64 19.34 21.02 16.22
C GLN A 64 18.17 20.34 16.95
N ILE A 65 17.38 19.56 16.16
CA ILE A 65 16.21 18.82 16.66
C ILE A 65 16.45 17.34 16.57
N GLN A 66 16.30 16.65 17.69
CA GLN A 66 16.15 15.20 17.69
C GLN A 66 14.69 14.85 17.45
N SER A 67 14.44 14.10 16.38
CA SER A 67 13.12 13.63 16.00
C SER A 67 13.07 12.14 16.13
N GLU A 68 12.02 11.62 16.77
CA GLU A 68 11.73 10.21 16.97
C GLU A 68 10.34 9.89 16.45
N LEU A 69 10.18 8.72 15.79
CA LEU A 69 8.89 8.26 15.29
C LEU A 69 8.75 6.76 15.56
N VAL A 70 7.59 6.38 16.07
CA VAL A 70 7.12 5.00 16.19
C VAL A 70 5.82 4.87 15.40
N PRO A 71 5.78 4.05 14.35
CA PRO A 71 4.54 3.85 13.60
C PRO A 71 3.56 2.97 14.39
N SER A 72 2.28 3.21 14.22
CA SER A 72 1.20 2.31 14.56
C SER A 72 0.46 1.86 13.31
N ARG A 73 -0.56 1.02 13.44
CA ARG A 73 -1.29 0.49 12.28
C ARG A 73 -1.92 1.59 11.41
N TYR A 74 -2.44 2.65 12.03
CA TYR A 74 -3.14 3.74 11.33
C TYR A 74 -2.63 5.12 11.73
N GLY A 75 -1.44 5.20 12.31
CA GLY A 75 -0.90 6.48 12.78
C GLY A 75 0.52 6.37 13.31
N ALA A 76 0.86 7.20 14.28
CA ALA A 76 2.19 7.20 14.87
C ALA A 76 2.21 7.90 16.24
N VAL A 77 3.26 7.61 17.03
CA VAL A 77 3.71 8.46 18.13
C VAL A 77 5.04 9.07 17.72
N MET A 78 5.14 10.41 17.83
CA MET A 78 6.37 11.16 17.52
C MET A 78 6.82 11.97 18.70
N ARG A 79 8.12 12.23 18.79
CA ARG A 79 8.70 13.12 19.79
C ARG A 79 9.78 13.98 19.17
N PHE A 80 9.66 15.29 19.39
CA PHE A 80 10.59 16.29 18.88
C PHE A 80 11.25 17.01 20.06
N ARG A 81 12.58 17.03 20.12
CA ARG A 81 13.38 17.67 21.14
C ARG A 81 14.32 18.67 20.51
N ALA A 82 14.19 19.92 20.91
CA ALA A 82 15.01 21.05 20.49
C ALA A 82 15.69 21.74 21.67
N GLN A 83 16.62 22.65 21.40
CA GLN A 83 17.23 23.50 22.43
C GLN A 83 16.42 24.76 22.70
N GLU A 84 15.55 25.15 21.79
CA GLU A 84 14.69 26.34 21.85
C GLU A 84 13.27 25.99 21.41
N LYS A 85 12.40 26.98 21.26
CA LYS A 85 11.06 26.82 20.71
C LYS A 85 11.13 26.24 19.31
N GLN A 86 10.15 25.42 18.98
CA GLN A 86 10.13 24.68 17.73
C GLN A 86 8.80 24.82 17.00
N THR A 87 8.84 24.65 15.70
CA THR A 87 7.68 24.68 14.82
C THR A 87 7.57 23.38 14.05
N LEU A 88 6.37 22.82 13.98
CA LEU A 88 6.05 21.70 13.11
C LEU A 88 5.39 22.24 11.85
N CYS A 89 6.01 21.97 10.71
CA CYS A 89 5.51 22.35 9.39
C CYS A 89 4.79 21.17 8.75
N PHE A 90 3.58 21.40 8.30
CA PHE A 90 2.76 20.43 7.59
C PHE A 90 2.67 20.85 6.13
N HIS A 91 3.13 19.98 5.23
CA HIS A 91 3.07 20.14 3.79
C HIS A 91 2.37 18.93 3.20
N ALA A 92 1.33 19.11 2.41
CA ALA A 92 0.54 18.02 1.85
C ALA A 92 0.59 18.00 0.32
N ALA A 93 0.08 16.93 -0.26
CA ALA A 93 -0.05 16.78 -1.71
C ALA A 93 -0.92 17.88 -2.32
N ASN A 94 -1.97 18.28 -1.59
CA ASN A 94 -2.93 19.31 -1.95
C ASN A 94 -3.18 20.23 -0.76
N GLU A 95 -4.11 21.16 -0.89
CA GLU A 95 -4.52 22.04 0.20
C GLU A 95 -5.07 21.24 1.39
N LEU A 96 -4.89 21.78 2.60
CA LEU A 96 -5.46 21.22 3.81
C LEU A 96 -6.89 21.74 3.92
N GLU A 97 -7.87 20.83 3.90
CA GLU A 97 -9.28 21.19 4.01
C GLU A 97 -9.83 20.87 5.41
N ASP A 98 -10.94 21.48 5.77
CA ASP A 98 -11.64 21.33 7.06
C ASP A 98 -10.73 21.46 8.29
N LEU A 99 -9.74 22.38 8.19
CA LEU A 99 -8.79 22.61 9.27
C LEU A 99 -9.48 23.13 10.52
N THR A 100 -9.38 22.36 11.60
CA THR A 100 -9.82 22.76 12.93
C THR A 100 -8.68 22.65 13.94
N LEU A 101 -8.52 23.68 14.74
CA LEU A 101 -7.47 23.82 15.73
C LEU A 101 -8.07 24.08 17.11
N THR A 102 -7.51 23.44 18.12
CA THR A 102 -7.66 23.79 19.53
C THR A 102 -6.28 24.08 20.12
N ASP A 103 -6.21 24.31 21.43
CA ASP A 103 -4.92 24.54 22.08
C ASP A 103 -3.93 23.38 21.91
N GLN A 104 -4.41 22.15 21.84
CA GLN A 104 -3.56 20.95 21.79
C GLN A 104 -3.96 19.95 20.69
N THR A 105 -4.91 20.27 19.85
CA THR A 105 -5.30 19.38 18.76
C THR A 105 -5.35 20.11 17.44
N CYS A 106 -5.10 19.37 16.38
CA CYS A 106 -5.27 19.80 15.01
C CYS A 106 -5.91 18.66 14.23
N HIS A 107 -6.92 18.92 13.42
CA HIS A 107 -7.36 18.00 12.42
C HIS A 107 -7.59 18.70 11.09
N PHE A 108 -7.37 17.99 10.03
CA PHE A 108 -7.65 18.39 8.66
C PHE A 108 -7.81 17.17 7.77
N LEU A 109 -8.33 17.37 6.59
CA LEU A 109 -8.31 16.35 5.55
C LEU A 109 -7.51 16.82 4.34
N ILE A 110 -7.04 15.87 3.57
CA ILE A 110 -6.38 16.07 2.28
C ILE A 110 -7.27 15.40 1.23
N LEU A 111 -7.76 16.18 0.28
CA LEU A 111 -8.40 15.64 -0.92
C LEU A 111 -7.31 15.24 -1.89
N ASP A 112 -7.40 14.03 -2.41
CA ASP A 112 -6.44 13.54 -3.37
C ASP A 112 -7.14 12.96 -4.60
N GLN A 113 -6.58 13.25 -5.75
CA GLN A 113 -6.99 12.70 -7.04
C GLN A 113 -5.91 11.81 -7.65
N ALA A 114 -4.85 11.57 -6.94
CA ALA A 114 -3.58 10.92 -7.25
C ALA A 114 -3.61 9.98 -8.45
N HIS A 115 -3.75 10.51 -9.64
CA HIS A 115 -3.71 9.76 -10.90
C HIS A 115 -4.75 8.63 -11.00
N THR A 116 -5.72 8.58 -10.10
CA THR A 116 -6.84 7.68 -10.21
C THR A 116 -7.73 8.13 -11.36
N ALA A 117 -8.39 7.21 -12.04
CA ALA A 117 -9.38 7.53 -13.07
C ALA A 117 -10.60 8.24 -12.45
N ASP A 118 -10.78 8.10 -11.17
CA ASP A 118 -11.85 8.69 -10.39
C ASP A 118 -11.37 9.69 -9.34
N THR A 119 -12.19 10.61 -9.19
CA THR A 119 -12.36 11.72 -8.31
C THR A 119 -11.80 11.57 -6.90
N SER A 120 -11.56 12.67 -6.31
CA SER A 120 -11.06 12.93 -4.96
C SER A 120 -11.60 11.96 -3.90
N TYR A 121 -10.71 11.28 -3.23
CA TYR A 121 -10.99 10.64 -1.94
C TYR A 121 -10.30 11.42 -0.83
N SER A 122 -10.82 11.29 0.39
CA SER A 122 -10.33 12.03 1.54
C SER A 122 -9.35 11.21 2.37
N PHE A 123 -8.28 11.85 2.80
CA PHE A 123 -7.38 11.32 3.81
C PHE A 123 -7.50 12.19 5.06
N TYR A 124 -8.17 11.68 6.10
CA TYR A 124 -8.43 12.35 7.36
C TYR A 124 -7.25 12.19 8.30
N LEU A 125 -6.77 13.31 8.87
CA LEU A 125 -5.65 13.34 9.79
C LEU A 125 -6.03 14.04 11.08
N GLN A 126 -5.74 13.38 12.20
CA GLN A 126 -5.99 13.89 13.54
C GLN A 126 -4.68 13.89 14.32
N TRP A 127 -4.36 15.05 14.89
CA TRP A 127 -3.14 15.31 15.64
C TRP A 127 -3.46 15.73 17.06
N GLN A 128 -2.72 15.16 18.03
CA GLN A 128 -2.76 15.59 19.41
C GLN A 128 -1.34 15.89 19.90
N PHE A 129 -1.16 17.08 20.48
CA PHE A 129 0.13 17.56 20.96
C PHE A 129 0.17 17.54 22.48
N SER A 130 1.32 17.19 23.05
CA SER A 130 1.56 17.22 24.50
C SER A 130 1.68 18.62 25.08
N GLN A 131 1.79 19.64 24.22
CA GLN A 131 1.99 21.04 24.56
C GLN A 131 1.00 21.93 23.81
N PRO A 132 0.61 23.07 24.39
CA PRO A 132 -0.25 24.01 23.68
C PRO A 132 0.43 24.63 22.47
N ILE A 133 -0.35 24.85 21.43
CA ILE A 133 0.05 25.59 20.23
C ILE A 133 0.12 27.06 20.59
N GLU A 134 1.30 27.66 20.48
CA GLU A 134 1.52 29.08 20.79
C GLU A 134 1.12 29.98 19.62
N ASN A 135 1.46 29.56 18.40
CA ASN A 135 1.20 30.34 17.19
C ASN A 135 0.90 29.46 16.00
N VAL A 136 0.02 29.95 15.13
CA VAL A 136 -0.36 29.31 13.87
C VAL A 136 -0.04 30.26 12.74
N THR A 137 0.67 29.77 11.73
CA THR A 137 1.01 30.54 10.54
C THR A 137 0.74 29.72 9.29
N HIS A 138 0.24 30.36 8.24
CA HIS A 138 0.12 29.78 6.91
C HIS A 138 1.09 30.49 5.96
N ILE A 139 1.82 29.71 5.18
CA ILE A 139 2.65 30.21 4.07
C ILE A 139 2.32 29.35 2.86
N ASP A 140 1.76 29.94 1.83
CA ASP A 140 1.18 29.24 0.71
C ASP A 140 0.15 28.19 1.20
N GLN A 141 0.29 26.92 0.84
CA GLN A 141 -0.58 25.84 1.30
C GLN A 141 -0.11 25.17 2.61
N ASP A 142 1.03 25.59 3.15
CA ASP A 142 1.65 24.95 4.31
C ASP A 142 1.13 25.51 5.62
N LEU A 143 0.91 24.63 6.60
CA LEU A 143 0.55 24.97 7.97
C LEU A 143 1.77 24.86 8.89
N PHE A 144 1.97 25.87 9.72
CA PHE A 144 3.06 25.96 10.69
C PHE A 144 2.51 26.15 12.10
N LEU A 145 2.76 25.17 12.96
CA LEU A 145 2.36 25.20 14.37
C LEU A 145 3.58 25.36 15.25
N THR A 146 3.66 26.47 16.00
CA THR A 146 4.78 26.81 16.87
C THR A 146 4.46 26.46 18.32
N PHE A 147 5.45 25.92 19.02
CA PHE A 147 5.40 25.51 20.42
C PHE A 147 6.54 26.18 21.21
N SER A 148 6.24 26.74 22.37
CA SER A 148 7.26 27.31 23.27
C SER A 148 8.13 26.23 23.93
N SER A 149 7.63 25.00 23.99
CA SER A 149 8.33 23.92 24.64
C SER A 149 9.49 23.38 23.80
N LYS A 150 10.56 22.98 24.50
CA LYS A 150 11.72 22.29 23.93
C LYS A 150 11.44 20.82 23.60
N GLU A 151 10.38 20.26 24.16
CA GLU A 151 9.93 18.90 23.85
C GLU A 151 8.44 18.91 23.52
N VAL A 152 8.09 18.34 22.38
CA VAL A 152 6.70 18.12 21.96
C VAL A 152 6.54 16.65 21.56
N THR A 153 5.61 15.98 22.21
CA THR A 153 5.15 14.64 21.79
C THR A 153 3.87 14.80 21.00
N VAL A 154 3.76 14.03 19.92
CA VAL A 154 2.63 14.08 18.99
C VAL A 154 2.05 12.70 18.86
N GLN A 155 0.75 12.57 18.99
CA GLN A 155 -0.01 11.40 18.57
C GLN A 155 -0.74 11.71 17.28
N LEU A 156 -0.66 10.79 16.33
CA LEU A 156 -1.32 10.86 15.04
C LEU A 156 -2.28 9.69 14.89
N GLY A 157 -3.50 9.98 14.46
CA GLY A 157 -4.43 9.02 13.89
C GLY A 157 -4.79 9.42 12.47
N SER A 158 -4.98 8.46 11.58
CA SER A 158 -5.33 8.68 10.18
C SER A 158 -6.44 7.74 9.74
N SER A 159 -7.21 8.14 8.73
CA SER A 159 -8.28 7.33 8.15
C SER A 159 -8.56 7.76 6.72
N TYR A 160 -8.95 6.80 5.87
CA TYR A 160 -9.57 7.05 4.58
C TYR A 160 -11.11 7.07 4.65
N LEU A 161 -11.69 6.77 5.81
CA LEU A 161 -13.14 6.62 5.97
C LEU A 161 -13.80 7.84 6.58
N SER A 162 -13.25 8.35 7.69
CA SER A 162 -13.84 9.51 8.38
C SER A 162 -12.90 10.14 9.42
N GLN A 163 -13.24 11.37 9.85
CA GLN A 163 -12.55 12.05 10.93
C GLN A 163 -12.71 11.31 12.28
N ASP A 164 -13.88 10.72 12.54
CA ASP A 164 -14.13 9.94 13.75
C ASP A 164 -13.27 8.68 13.80
N MET A 165 -13.09 8.01 12.66
CA MET A 165 -12.17 6.88 12.55
C MET A 165 -10.73 7.32 12.77
N ALA A 166 -10.27 8.43 12.18
CA ALA A 166 -8.95 8.98 12.43
C ALA A 166 -8.72 9.27 13.91
N HIS A 167 -9.73 9.81 14.61
CA HIS A 167 -9.67 10.04 16.06
C HIS A 167 -9.56 8.72 16.85
N SER A 168 -10.29 7.69 16.45
CA SER A 168 -10.26 6.38 17.11
C SER A 168 -8.92 5.66 16.95
N HIS A 169 -8.14 6.03 15.97
CA HIS A 169 -6.84 5.45 15.63
C HIS A 169 -5.65 6.06 16.40
N PHE A 170 -5.88 6.97 17.33
CA PHE A 170 -4.81 7.41 18.22
C PHE A 170 -4.21 6.22 18.97
N PRO A 171 -2.88 6.08 18.97
CA PRO A 171 -2.23 5.00 19.72
C PRO A 171 -2.50 5.04 21.22
N ASN A 172 -2.71 6.24 21.79
CA ASN A 172 -2.94 6.48 23.23
C ASN A 172 -1.84 5.83 24.12
N LEU A 173 -0.62 5.84 23.64
CA LEU A 173 0.56 5.25 24.28
C LEU A 173 1.66 6.31 24.43
N SER A 174 2.52 6.14 25.42
CA SER A 174 3.80 6.82 25.44
C SER A 174 4.69 6.31 24.28
N LEU A 175 5.70 7.11 23.90
CA LEU A 175 6.63 6.70 22.83
C LEU A 175 7.31 5.36 23.15
N GLU A 176 7.66 5.12 24.42
CA GLU A 176 8.36 3.90 24.84
C GLU A 176 7.45 2.67 24.82
N GLU A 177 6.18 2.82 25.21
CA GLU A 177 5.17 1.75 25.10
C GLU A 177 4.88 1.42 23.64
N ALA A 178 4.63 2.43 22.80
CA ALA A 178 4.42 2.27 21.37
C ALA A 178 5.63 1.59 20.70
N LYS A 179 6.86 1.98 21.07
CA LYS A 179 8.09 1.38 20.55
C LYS A 179 8.20 -0.10 20.88
N LYS A 180 7.85 -0.46 22.12
CA LYS A 180 7.86 -1.87 22.56
C LYS A 180 6.81 -2.67 21.77
N GLU A 181 5.59 -2.16 21.69
CA GLU A 181 4.50 -2.84 20.98
C GLU A 181 4.82 -3.05 19.50
N ALA A 182 5.29 -2.01 18.80
CA ALA A 182 5.69 -2.12 17.41
C ALA A 182 6.87 -3.08 17.20
N ALA A 183 7.85 -3.10 18.13
CA ALA A 183 8.96 -4.05 18.08
C ALA A 183 8.48 -5.50 18.25
N ASP A 184 7.55 -5.73 19.16
CA ASP A 184 7.00 -7.07 19.42
C ASP A 184 6.22 -7.57 18.18
N GLN A 185 5.42 -6.73 17.54
CA GLN A 185 4.69 -7.05 16.31
C GLN A 185 5.64 -7.40 15.16
N TRP A 186 6.65 -6.58 14.87
CA TRP A 186 7.63 -6.87 13.83
C TRP A 186 8.44 -8.12 14.11
N ASN A 187 8.85 -8.34 15.36
CA ASN A 187 9.57 -9.54 15.76
C ASN A 187 8.74 -10.82 15.57
N GLN A 188 7.42 -10.78 15.81
CA GLN A 188 6.53 -11.93 15.56
C GLN A 188 6.49 -12.29 14.06
N LEU A 189 6.52 -11.30 13.18
CA LEU A 189 6.52 -11.52 11.73
C LEU A 189 7.88 -12.02 11.24
N LEU A 190 8.95 -11.31 11.57
CA LEU A 190 10.29 -11.59 11.06
C LEU A 190 10.85 -12.93 11.57
N LYS A 191 10.49 -13.35 12.78
CA LYS A 191 10.93 -14.63 13.37
C LYS A 191 10.25 -15.87 12.79
N ARG A 192 9.31 -15.74 11.88
CA ARG A 192 8.71 -16.92 11.21
C ARG A 192 9.71 -17.67 10.33
N ILE A 193 10.77 -17.00 9.88
CA ILE A 193 11.91 -17.63 9.20
C ILE A 193 13.18 -17.22 9.94
N GLU A 194 13.92 -18.19 10.43
CA GLU A 194 15.22 -17.96 11.04
C GLU A 194 16.33 -18.41 10.10
N VAL A 195 17.24 -17.50 9.79
CA VAL A 195 18.46 -17.77 9.01
C VAL A 195 19.65 -17.64 9.95
N LYS A 196 20.57 -18.59 9.89
CA LYS A 196 21.82 -18.55 10.66
C LYS A 196 23.00 -18.60 9.71
N ASP A 197 23.86 -17.62 9.79
CA ASP A 197 25.15 -17.59 9.12
C ASP A 197 26.26 -17.26 10.13
N THR A 198 27.48 -17.65 9.80
CA THR A 198 28.64 -17.48 10.70
C THR A 198 29.12 -16.04 10.78
N GLY A 199 28.79 -15.20 9.78
CA GLY A 199 29.23 -13.81 9.68
C GLY A 199 28.18 -12.78 10.08
N GLY A 200 26.92 -13.18 10.20
CA GLY A 200 25.76 -12.32 10.51
C GLY A 200 25.37 -11.38 9.35
N ARG A 201 26.11 -11.39 8.23
CA ARG A 201 25.85 -10.50 7.09
C ARG A 201 24.66 -10.98 6.26
N ASP A 202 24.62 -12.26 5.96
CA ASP A 202 23.57 -12.85 5.14
C ASP A 202 22.25 -12.89 5.90
N GLN A 203 22.30 -13.11 7.23
CA GLN A 203 21.13 -12.95 8.09
C GLN A 203 20.56 -11.53 8.04
N ALA A 204 21.41 -10.51 8.23
CA ALA A 204 20.96 -9.11 8.20
C ALA A 204 20.36 -8.73 6.83
N PHE A 205 20.93 -9.23 5.74
CA PHE A 205 20.39 -9.01 4.39
C PHE A 205 19.07 -9.73 4.19
N PHE A 206 18.94 -10.96 4.66
CA PHE A 206 17.69 -11.73 4.61
C PHE A 206 16.57 -11.04 5.40
N ASP A 207 16.84 -10.65 6.65
CA ASP A 207 15.87 -9.95 7.50
C ASP A 207 15.41 -8.64 6.86
N HIS A 208 16.32 -7.91 6.21
CA HIS A 208 15.98 -6.69 5.46
C HIS A 208 15.08 -6.98 4.25
N CYS A 209 15.36 -8.04 3.49
CA CYS A 209 14.52 -8.45 2.36
C CYS A 209 13.13 -8.90 2.84
N LEU A 210 13.07 -9.66 3.92
CA LEU A 210 11.82 -10.10 4.52
C LEU A 210 10.97 -8.92 5.04
N TYR A 211 11.60 -7.95 5.69
CA TYR A 211 10.95 -6.70 6.09
C TYR A 211 10.32 -6.00 4.87
N ARG A 212 11.07 -5.84 3.78
CA ARG A 212 10.57 -5.18 2.57
C ARG A 212 9.43 -5.93 1.92
N LEU A 213 9.47 -7.25 1.91
CA LEU A 213 8.38 -8.09 1.43
C LEU A 213 7.08 -7.86 2.21
N LEU A 214 7.18 -7.69 3.52
CA LEU A 214 6.04 -7.48 4.41
C LEU A 214 5.44 -6.06 4.34
N LEU A 215 6.03 -5.13 3.59
CA LEU A 215 5.46 -3.81 3.36
C LEU A 215 4.29 -3.82 2.36
N PHE A 216 4.21 -4.83 1.51
CA PHE A 216 3.20 -4.94 0.45
C PHE A 216 2.63 -6.38 0.37
N PRO A 217 1.33 -6.55 0.08
CA PRO A 217 0.28 -5.54 -0.09
C PRO A 217 0.05 -4.69 1.14
N GLN A 218 -0.27 -3.41 0.95
CA GLN A 218 -0.60 -2.52 2.04
C GLN A 218 -2.08 -2.66 2.43
N THR A 219 -2.37 -2.67 3.73
CA THR A 219 -3.73 -2.62 4.28
C THR A 219 -4.44 -1.35 3.81
N PHE A 220 -5.61 -1.50 3.21
CA PHE A 220 -6.48 -0.41 2.77
C PHE A 220 -7.90 -0.58 3.34
N TYR A 221 -7.98 -1.06 4.56
CA TYR A 221 -9.20 -1.17 5.35
C TYR A 221 -8.92 -0.79 6.80
N GLU A 222 -9.95 -0.45 7.51
CA GLU A 222 -9.89 0.01 8.88
C GLU A 222 -10.86 -0.81 9.75
N THR A 223 -10.45 -1.10 10.98
CA THR A 223 -11.26 -1.87 11.91
C THR A 223 -11.90 -0.90 12.90
N ASP A 224 -13.22 -0.92 13.00
CA ASP A 224 -13.96 -0.07 13.94
C ASP A 224 -13.85 -0.57 15.39
N SER A 225 -14.39 0.20 16.33
CA SER A 225 -14.38 -0.12 17.76
C SER A 225 -15.18 -1.39 18.13
N THR A 226 -15.98 -1.91 17.23
CA THR A 226 -16.74 -3.15 17.39
C THR A 226 -16.03 -4.36 16.79
N GLY A 227 -14.90 -4.15 16.12
CA GLY A 227 -14.09 -5.20 15.47
C GLY A 227 -14.51 -5.52 14.04
N ASN A 228 -15.36 -4.71 13.41
CA ASN A 228 -15.73 -4.87 12.02
C ASN A 228 -14.74 -4.14 11.12
N ASP A 229 -14.41 -4.77 10.00
CA ASP A 229 -13.52 -4.20 8.96
C ASP A 229 -14.35 -3.45 7.91
N TRP A 230 -13.86 -2.27 7.53
CA TRP A 230 -14.47 -1.38 6.55
C TRP A 230 -13.40 -0.85 5.60
N HIS A 231 -13.72 -0.69 4.33
CA HIS A 231 -12.82 -0.10 3.36
C HIS A 231 -13.52 0.95 2.50
N LEU A 232 -12.72 1.79 1.88
CA LEU A 232 -13.18 2.72 0.86
C LEU A 232 -13.12 2.05 -0.51
N ASP A 233 -14.27 1.89 -1.15
CA ASP A 233 -14.34 1.63 -2.59
C ASP A 233 -14.04 2.95 -3.32
N VAL A 234 -12.79 3.10 -3.76
CA VAL A 234 -12.35 4.34 -4.44
C VAL A 234 -12.98 4.54 -5.81
N THR A 235 -13.49 3.46 -6.44
CA THR A 235 -14.15 3.54 -7.74
C THR A 235 -15.54 4.18 -7.64
N HIS A 236 -16.31 3.85 -6.60
CA HIS A 236 -17.66 4.38 -6.38
C HIS A 236 -17.74 5.39 -5.23
N GLN A 237 -16.65 5.60 -4.49
CA GLN A 237 -16.57 6.49 -3.32
C GLN A 237 -17.54 6.10 -2.21
N GLU A 238 -17.66 4.81 -1.99
CA GLU A 238 -18.54 4.24 -0.97
C GLU A 238 -17.73 3.53 0.11
N ILE A 239 -18.18 3.63 1.35
CA ILE A 239 -17.63 2.82 2.45
C ILE A 239 -18.33 1.48 2.47
N LYS A 240 -17.58 0.40 2.35
CA LYS A 240 -18.07 -0.97 2.28
C LYS A 240 -17.49 -1.85 3.38
N PRO A 241 -18.22 -2.89 3.82
CA PRO A 241 -17.70 -3.84 4.79
C PRO A 241 -16.64 -4.75 4.18
N GLY A 242 -15.69 -5.16 5.00
CA GLY A 242 -14.66 -6.14 4.66
C GLY A 242 -13.28 -5.53 4.44
N LYS A 243 -12.33 -6.42 4.19
CA LYS A 243 -10.92 -6.07 3.97
C LYS A 243 -10.69 -5.57 2.56
N ALA A 244 -9.71 -4.69 2.40
CA ALA A 244 -9.14 -4.31 1.10
C ALA A 244 -7.63 -4.11 1.24
N TYR A 245 -6.93 -4.26 0.13
CA TYR A 245 -5.48 -4.09 0.05
C TYR A 245 -5.12 -3.29 -1.19
N THR A 246 -4.04 -2.55 -1.10
CA THR A 246 -3.53 -1.72 -2.20
C THR A 246 -2.01 -1.81 -2.31
N ASN A 247 -1.42 -1.00 -3.20
CA ASN A 247 0.02 -1.00 -3.50
C ASN A 247 0.54 -2.39 -3.86
N VAL A 248 -0.14 -3.04 -4.79
CA VAL A 248 0.16 -4.39 -5.25
C VAL A 248 0.08 -4.51 -6.75
N GLY A 249 1.17 -4.95 -7.37
CA GLY A 249 1.25 -5.30 -8.78
C GLY A 249 1.40 -6.81 -8.94
N PHE A 250 0.36 -7.49 -9.42
CA PHE A 250 0.36 -8.94 -9.51
C PHE A 250 1.39 -9.46 -10.51
N TRP A 251 1.65 -8.72 -11.58
CA TRP A 251 2.68 -9.03 -12.56
C TRP A 251 4.08 -9.23 -11.94
N ASP A 252 4.43 -8.41 -10.94
CA ASP A 252 5.68 -8.53 -10.19
C ASP A 252 5.66 -9.65 -9.15
N LEU A 253 4.54 -9.84 -8.45
CA LEU A 253 4.49 -10.52 -7.17
C LEU A 253 3.91 -11.95 -7.23
N PHE A 254 3.16 -12.33 -8.28
CA PHE A 254 2.42 -13.58 -8.32
C PHE A 254 3.31 -14.82 -8.22
N ARG A 255 4.52 -14.79 -8.76
CA ARG A 255 5.48 -15.91 -8.78
C ARG A 255 6.55 -15.85 -7.68
N THR A 256 6.57 -14.81 -6.87
CA THR A 256 7.60 -14.57 -5.83
C THR A 256 6.99 -14.39 -4.45
N SER A 257 6.42 -13.23 -4.19
CA SER A 257 5.92 -12.84 -2.85
C SER A 257 4.73 -13.68 -2.41
N PHE A 258 3.73 -13.87 -3.28
CA PHE A 258 2.53 -14.62 -2.91
C PHE A 258 2.77 -16.09 -2.60
N PRO A 259 3.60 -16.86 -3.36
CA PRO A 259 4.00 -18.20 -2.96
C PRO A 259 4.69 -18.26 -1.59
N LEU A 260 5.50 -17.25 -1.23
CA LEU A 260 6.11 -17.17 0.10
C LEU A 260 5.05 -16.87 1.19
N PHE A 261 4.13 -15.95 0.94
CA PHE A 261 3.02 -15.68 1.86
C PHE A 261 2.19 -16.93 2.12
N SER A 262 1.89 -17.71 1.09
CA SER A 262 1.10 -18.95 1.24
C SER A 262 1.81 -20.01 2.10
N LEU A 263 3.14 -20.02 2.12
CA LEU A 263 3.95 -20.97 2.90
C LEU A 263 4.20 -20.52 4.33
N VAL A 264 4.51 -19.23 4.53
CA VAL A 264 5.03 -18.71 5.81
C VAL A 264 3.98 -17.90 6.56
N TYR A 265 3.09 -17.23 5.83
CA TYR A 265 2.08 -16.32 6.38
C TYR A 265 0.66 -16.66 5.89
N PRO A 266 0.19 -17.92 6.01
CA PRO A 266 -1.09 -18.35 5.45
C PRO A 266 -2.29 -17.61 6.06
N ASP A 267 -2.17 -17.14 7.30
CA ASP A 267 -3.12 -16.29 7.99
C ASP A 267 -3.30 -14.93 7.28
N TYR A 268 -2.20 -14.25 6.95
CA TYR A 268 -2.23 -13.01 6.16
C TYR A 268 -2.65 -13.25 4.73
N TYR A 269 -2.15 -14.35 4.13
CA TYR A 269 -2.48 -14.71 2.77
C TYR A 269 -3.98 -14.89 2.56
N ARG A 270 -4.67 -15.55 3.52
CA ARG A 270 -6.13 -15.65 3.51
C ARG A 270 -6.81 -14.27 3.47
N HIS A 271 -6.33 -13.33 4.28
CA HIS A 271 -6.89 -11.96 4.31
C HIS A 271 -6.66 -11.22 2.98
N PHE A 272 -5.51 -11.43 2.33
CA PHE A 272 -5.25 -10.86 1.00
C PHE A 272 -6.25 -11.38 -0.03
N LEU A 273 -6.48 -12.71 -0.05
CA LEU A 273 -7.44 -13.34 -0.97
C LEU A 273 -8.86 -12.79 -0.79
N GLU A 274 -9.29 -12.63 0.46
CA GLU A 274 -10.57 -12.00 0.81
C GLU A 274 -10.65 -10.56 0.30
N GLY A 275 -9.62 -9.75 0.57
CA GLY A 275 -9.58 -8.36 0.13
C GLY A 275 -9.57 -8.19 -1.39
N PHE A 276 -8.90 -9.06 -2.13
CA PHE A 276 -8.92 -9.02 -3.61
C PHE A 276 -10.27 -9.44 -4.18
N LEU A 277 -10.98 -10.35 -3.52
CA LEU A 277 -12.36 -10.67 -3.88
C LEU A 277 -13.31 -9.50 -3.60
N ASN A 278 -13.11 -8.75 -2.51
CA ASN A 278 -13.88 -7.54 -2.25
C ASN A 278 -13.63 -6.48 -3.35
N THR A 279 -12.37 -6.27 -3.75
CA THR A 279 -12.06 -5.39 -4.91
C THR A 279 -12.76 -5.85 -6.19
N TYR A 280 -12.84 -7.15 -6.44
CA TYR A 280 -13.63 -7.69 -7.55
C TYR A 280 -15.12 -7.38 -7.40
N GLN A 281 -15.69 -7.49 -6.22
CA GLN A 281 -17.10 -7.16 -5.97
C GLN A 281 -17.38 -5.66 -6.20
N ASP A 282 -16.42 -4.82 -5.87
CA ASP A 282 -16.52 -3.36 -6.05
C ASP A 282 -16.50 -2.97 -7.53
N THR A 283 -15.55 -3.51 -8.31
CA THR A 283 -15.29 -3.09 -9.69
C THR A 283 -15.90 -3.98 -10.76
N GLY A 284 -16.24 -5.22 -10.39
CA GLY A 284 -16.65 -6.27 -11.32
C GLY A 284 -15.50 -6.91 -12.11
N PHE A 285 -14.24 -6.63 -11.71
CA PHE A 285 -13.02 -7.20 -12.27
C PHE A 285 -12.01 -7.53 -11.18
N LEU A 286 -11.26 -8.58 -11.35
CA LEU A 286 -10.09 -8.85 -10.52
C LEU A 286 -9.01 -7.81 -10.78
N PRO A 287 -8.31 -7.35 -9.74
CA PRO A 287 -7.29 -6.32 -9.88
C PRO A 287 -6.03 -6.85 -10.59
N LYS A 288 -5.37 -5.94 -11.32
CA LYS A 288 -4.06 -6.15 -11.97
C LYS A 288 -2.95 -5.41 -11.23
N TRP A 289 -3.18 -4.12 -10.97
CA TRP A 289 -2.26 -3.24 -10.24
C TRP A 289 -3.03 -2.16 -9.47
N LEU A 290 -2.97 -2.23 -8.15
CA LEU A 290 -3.66 -1.31 -7.25
C LEU A 290 -2.72 -0.23 -6.68
N ALA A 291 -3.11 1.06 -6.77
CA ALA A 291 -2.41 2.19 -6.15
C ALA A 291 -3.21 3.52 -6.15
N PRO A 292 -4.20 3.80 -5.29
CA PRO A 292 -4.94 2.85 -4.44
C PRO A 292 -5.96 2.02 -5.22
N ASP A 293 -6.50 2.55 -6.33
CA ASP A 293 -7.42 1.88 -7.25
C ASP A 293 -6.69 1.08 -8.34
N GLU A 294 -7.45 0.47 -9.24
CA GLU A 294 -6.89 -0.20 -10.41
C GLU A 294 -6.19 0.81 -11.34
N ARG A 295 -4.95 0.52 -11.71
CA ARG A 295 -4.13 1.39 -12.56
C ARG A 295 -4.14 0.99 -14.03
N GLY A 296 -4.74 -0.13 -14.38
CA GLY A 296 -4.75 -0.66 -15.75
C GLY A 296 -3.37 -0.96 -16.33
N MET A 297 -2.37 -1.16 -15.47
CA MET A 297 -0.97 -1.29 -15.87
C MET A 297 -0.54 -2.75 -16.02
N MET A 298 0.52 -2.97 -16.77
CA MET A 298 1.21 -4.23 -17.02
C MET A 298 0.36 -5.27 -17.76
N PRO A 299 1.00 -6.18 -18.50
CA PRO A 299 0.32 -7.28 -19.19
C PRO A 299 -0.35 -8.27 -18.23
N GLY A 300 -1.34 -8.98 -18.74
CA GLY A 300 -1.95 -10.13 -18.07
C GLY A 300 -2.97 -9.78 -16.98
N THR A 301 -3.47 -10.85 -16.36
CA THR A 301 -4.37 -10.86 -15.20
C THR A 301 -3.80 -11.84 -14.17
N LEU A 302 -2.57 -11.59 -13.71
CA LEU A 302 -1.75 -12.60 -13.03
C LEU A 302 -2.12 -12.85 -11.56
N ILE A 303 -3.14 -12.17 -11.03
CA ILE A 303 -3.85 -12.60 -9.83
C ILE A 303 -4.45 -14.01 -9.97
N ASP A 304 -4.75 -14.43 -11.19
CA ASP A 304 -5.22 -15.78 -11.48
C ASP A 304 -4.23 -16.85 -10.99
N GLY A 305 -2.92 -16.57 -11.11
CA GLY A 305 -1.86 -17.41 -10.56
C GLY A 305 -1.87 -17.47 -9.03
N VAL A 306 -2.19 -16.36 -8.37
CA VAL A 306 -2.31 -16.29 -6.90
C VAL A 306 -3.48 -17.14 -6.42
N PHE A 307 -4.63 -17.04 -7.07
CA PHE A 307 -5.82 -17.82 -6.72
C PHE A 307 -5.64 -19.32 -7.01
N ALA A 308 -5.05 -19.68 -8.15
CA ALA A 308 -4.75 -21.07 -8.47
C ALA A 308 -3.75 -21.70 -7.48
N ASP A 309 -2.74 -20.97 -7.05
CA ASP A 309 -1.79 -21.41 -6.01
C ASP A 309 -2.50 -21.65 -4.67
N ALA A 310 -3.37 -20.71 -4.23
CA ALA A 310 -4.14 -20.84 -3.01
C ALA A 310 -5.03 -22.09 -3.02
N VAL A 311 -5.78 -22.32 -4.11
CA VAL A 311 -6.68 -23.46 -4.24
C VAL A 311 -5.90 -24.76 -4.30
N THR A 312 -4.78 -24.80 -5.03
CA THR A 312 -3.91 -25.99 -5.10
C THR A 312 -3.39 -26.40 -3.74
N LYS A 313 -3.03 -25.41 -2.90
CA LYS A 313 -2.55 -25.61 -1.52
C LYS A 313 -3.67 -25.80 -0.50
N GLY A 314 -4.94 -25.66 -0.89
CA GLY A 314 -6.10 -25.80 -0.01
C GLY A 314 -6.26 -24.65 0.99
N ILE A 315 -5.74 -23.47 0.67
CA ILE A 315 -5.86 -22.26 1.50
C ILE A 315 -7.20 -21.58 1.23
N ALA A 316 -7.90 -21.17 2.28
CA ALA A 316 -9.20 -20.50 2.23
C ALA A 316 -10.25 -21.26 1.39
N PRO A 317 -10.56 -22.53 1.70
CA PRO A 317 -11.43 -23.38 0.87
C PRO A 317 -12.85 -22.83 0.70
N ASP A 318 -13.32 -22.05 1.64
CA ASP A 318 -14.62 -21.36 1.61
C ASP A 318 -14.68 -20.24 0.54
N LEU A 319 -13.54 -19.78 0.02
CA LEU A 319 -13.45 -18.75 -1.00
C LEU A 319 -13.24 -19.32 -2.43
N HIS A 320 -12.99 -20.59 -2.58
CA HIS A 320 -12.56 -21.19 -3.85
C HIS A 320 -13.58 -21.00 -4.99
N GLU A 321 -14.88 -21.19 -4.72
CA GLU A 321 -15.94 -20.98 -5.73
C GLU A 321 -16.03 -19.52 -6.16
N ASN A 322 -15.89 -18.59 -5.21
CA ASN A 322 -15.87 -17.15 -5.49
C ASN A 322 -14.64 -16.77 -6.33
N MET A 323 -13.48 -17.37 -6.05
CA MET A 323 -12.26 -17.16 -6.84
C MET A 323 -12.46 -17.59 -8.29
N LEU A 324 -13.00 -18.80 -8.51
CA LEU A 324 -13.29 -19.28 -9.87
C LEU A 324 -14.27 -18.35 -10.60
N THR A 325 -15.34 -17.97 -9.93
CA THR A 325 -16.34 -17.05 -10.49
C THR A 325 -15.71 -15.72 -10.92
N ALA A 326 -14.89 -15.12 -10.05
CA ALA A 326 -14.20 -13.86 -10.32
C ALA A 326 -13.20 -13.97 -11.48
N MET A 327 -12.42 -15.06 -11.53
CA MET A 327 -11.48 -15.33 -12.64
C MET A 327 -12.22 -15.47 -13.97
N LEU A 328 -13.31 -16.25 -14.00
CA LEU A 328 -14.13 -16.45 -15.21
C LEU A 328 -14.74 -15.16 -15.71
N GLN A 329 -15.33 -14.37 -14.81
CA GLN A 329 -15.94 -13.10 -15.19
C GLN A 329 -14.90 -12.12 -15.71
N THR A 330 -13.74 -11.99 -15.05
CA THR A 330 -12.65 -11.14 -15.50
C THR A 330 -12.10 -11.56 -16.86
N ALA A 331 -11.99 -12.86 -17.13
CA ALA A 331 -11.52 -13.40 -18.42
C ALA A 331 -12.54 -13.22 -19.55
N GLN A 332 -13.84 -13.26 -19.24
CA GLN A 332 -14.91 -13.19 -20.25
C GLN A 332 -15.38 -11.78 -20.56
N LYS A 333 -15.36 -10.90 -19.56
CA LYS A 333 -15.87 -9.54 -19.66
C LYS A 333 -14.86 -8.64 -20.38
N THR A 334 -15.34 -7.76 -21.23
CA THR A 334 -14.52 -6.74 -21.88
C THR A 334 -14.84 -5.37 -21.29
N ASP A 335 -13.82 -4.65 -20.87
CA ASP A 335 -13.94 -3.24 -20.53
C ASP A 335 -13.69 -2.38 -21.78
N PRO A 336 -14.67 -1.59 -22.24
CA PRO A 336 -14.51 -0.73 -23.42
C PRO A 336 -13.39 0.30 -23.24
N THR A 337 -13.08 0.71 -22.02
CA THR A 337 -12.04 1.69 -21.72
C THR A 337 -10.63 1.09 -21.70
N GLN A 338 -10.51 -0.23 -21.76
CA GLN A 338 -9.25 -0.98 -21.65
C GLN A 338 -8.50 -0.69 -20.34
N HIS A 339 -9.21 -0.33 -19.27
CA HIS A 339 -8.65 -0.05 -17.96
C HIS A 339 -8.64 -1.31 -17.08
N PHE A 340 -9.77 -2.03 -17.04
CA PHE A 340 -9.95 -3.26 -16.26
C PHE A 340 -9.78 -4.53 -17.09
N GLY A 341 -9.50 -5.64 -16.43
CA GLY A 341 -9.50 -6.97 -17.01
C GLY A 341 -8.45 -7.17 -18.11
N ARG A 342 -8.79 -8.00 -19.10
CA ARG A 342 -7.90 -8.33 -20.22
C ARG A 342 -7.97 -7.26 -21.31
N HIS A 343 -6.88 -6.53 -21.53
CA HIS A 343 -6.76 -5.58 -22.63
C HIS A 343 -6.76 -6.35 -23.97
N GLY A 344 -7.46 -5.82 -24.97
CA GLY A 344 -7.60 -6.51 -26.27
C GLY A 344 -8.39 -7.83 -26.20
N ASN A 345 -9.22 -8.03 -25.18
CA ASN A 345 -9.90 -9.29 -24.90
C ASN A 345 -10.77 -9.80 -26.07
N GLU A 346 -11.37 -8.90 -26.84
CA GLU A 346 -12.16 -9.27 -28.03
C GLU A 346 -11.28 -9.96 -29.08
N SER A 347 -10.11 -9.42 -29.36
CA SER A 347 -9.13 -10.03 -30.28
C SER A 347 -8.62 -11.36 -29.74
N TYR A 348 -8.29 -11.43 -28.44
CA TYR A 348 -7.84 -12.68 -27.83
C TYR A 348 -8.88 -13.79 -27.89
N LYS A 349 -10.15 -13.48 -27.64
CA LYS A 349 -11.25 -14.45 -27.77
C LYS A 349 -11.46 -14.94 -29.22
N ALA A 350 -11.28 -14.02 -30.19
CA ALA A 350 -11.52 -14.34 -31.60
C ALA A 350 -10.36 -15.11 -32.25
N LEU A 351 -9.13 -14.77 -31.91
CA LEU A 351 -7.91 -15.23 -32.57
C LEU A 351 -7.08 -16.22 -31.72
N GLY A 352 -7.26 -16.21 -30.39
CA GLY A 352 -6.40 -16.92 -29.44
C GLY A 352 -5.09 -16.18 -29.12
N TYR A 353 -4.89 -14.99 -29.67
CA TYR A 353 -3.72 -14.14 -29.42
C TYR A 353 -4.07 -12.68 -29.71
N LEU A 354 -3.18 -11.76 -29.32
CA LEU A 354 -3.27 -10.36 -29.72
C LEU A 354 -2.40 -10.07 -30.94
N PRO A 355 -2.92 -9.37 -31.95
CA PRO A 355 -2.17 -9.07 -33.16
C PRO A 355 -1.03 -8.06 -32.89
N ASP A 356 -0.11 -7.92 -33.84
CA ASP A 356 1.13 -7.17 -33.71
C ASP A 356 0.95 -5.64 -33.62
N ASP A 357 -0.21 -5.14 -34.04
CA ASP A 357 -0.57 -3.73 -33.85
C ASP A 357 -1.05 -3.40 -32.41
N PHE A 358 -1.21 -4.40 -31.57
CA PHE A 358 -1.53 -4.22 -30.16
C PHE A 358 -0.25 -4.04 -29.32
N HIS A 359 -0.23 -3.00 -28.46
CA HIS A 359 0.92 -2.76 -27.59
C HIS A 359 1.21 -3.95 -26.67
N GLU A 360 2.48 -4.39 -26.62
CA GLU A 360 2.92 -5.57 -25.83
C GLU A 360 2.13 -6.85 -26.14
N SER A 361 1.69 -7.03 -27.38
CA SER A 361 0.80 -8.12 -27.82
C SER A 361 1.26 -9.52 -27.38
N VAL A 362 2.56 -9.84 -27.51
CA VAL A 362 3.13 -11.13 -27.12
C VAL A 362 3.08 -11.31 -25.60
N SER A 363 3.47 -10.31 -24.84
CA SER A 363 3.43 -10.35 -23.37
C SER A 363 2.03 -10.58 -22.85
N HIS A 364 1.05 -9.81 -23.36
CA HIS A 364 -0.35 -9.98 -22.99
C HIS A 364 -0.87 -11.38 -23.37
N SER A 365 -0.58 -11.84 -24.59
CA SER A 365 -1.06 -13.15 -25.08
C SER A 365 -0.52 -14.29 -24.22
N LEU A 366 0.76 -14.30 -23.89
CA LEU A 366 1.39 -15.34 -23.07
C LEU A 366 0.89 -15.29 -21.62
N ASP A 367 0.67 -14.12 -21.05
CA ASP A 367 0.13 -14.00 -19.70
C ASP A 367 -1.34 -14.43 -19.64
N TYR A 368 -2.15 -14.18 -20.70
CA TYR A 368 -3.52 -14.71 -20.77
C TYR A 368 -3.55 -16.22 -20.91
N VAL A 369 -2.65 -16.80 -21.69
CA VAL A 369 -2.47 -18.26 -21.78
C VAL A 369 -2.16 -18.88 -20.42
N TYR A 370 -1.28 -18.23 -19.65
CA TYR A 370 -0.99 -18.67 -18.27
C TYR A 370 -2.20 -18.50 -17.33
N SER A 371 -2.93 -17.40 -17.43
CA SER A 371 -4.17 -17.19 -16.69
C SER A 371 -5.23 -18.24 -17.05
N ASP A 372 -5.36 -18.63 -18.33
CA ASP A 372 -6.26 -19.68 -18.77
C ASP A 372 -5.86 -21.05 -18.17
N PHE A 373 -4.56 -21.35 -18.10
CA PHE A 373 -4.07 -22.53 -17.39
C PHE A 373 -4.44 -22.50 -15.89
N CYS A 374 -4.34 -21.34 -15.25
CA CYS A 374 -4.71 -21.16 -13.84
C CYS A 374 -6.21 -21.40 -13.63
N ILE A 375 -7.06 -20.85 -14.50
CA ILE A 375 -8.52 -21.07 -14.48
C ILE A 375 -8.83 -22.56 -14.66
N ALA A 376 -8.22 -23.22 -15.64
CA ALA A 376 -8.40 -24.66 -15.88
C ALA A 376 -8.01 -25.50 -14.66
N SER A 377 -6.87 -25.18 -14.05
CA SER A 377 -6.35 -25.88 -12.86
C SER A 377 -7.30 -25.75 -11.67
N LEU A 378 -7.82 -24.54 -11.43
CA LEU A 378 -8.77 -24.28 -10.36
C LEU A 378 -10.11 -24.95 -10.62
N ALA A 379 -10.66 -24.84 -11.85
CA ALA A 379 -11.90 -25.49 -12.26
C ALA A 379 -11.83 -27.02 -12.12
N ASN A 380 -10.71 -27.63 -12.51
CA ASN A 380 -10.48 -29.04 -12.32
C ASN A 380 -10.49 -29.44 -10.83
N LYS A 381 -9.85 -28.65 -9.97
CA LYS A 381 -9.86 -28.88 -8.52
C LYS A 381 -11.27 -28.82 -7.92
N LEU A 382 -12.13 -27.98 -8.48
CA LEU A 382 -13.54 -27.81 -8.09
C LEU A 382 -14.51 -28.76 -8.88
N GLN A 383 -13.98 -29.66 -9.66
CA GLN A 383 -14.77 -30.62 -10.46
C GLN A 383 -15.73 -29.95 -11.48
N GLN A 384 -15.34 -28.77 -11.98
CA GLN A 384 -16.06 -28.01 -13.01
C GLN A 384 -15.54 -28.43 -14.40
N GLU A 385 -15.77 -29.70 -14.78
CA GLU A 385 -15.20 -30.34 -15.98
C GLU A 385 -15.34 -29.50 -17.27
N PRO A 386 -16.53 -28.94 -17.62
CA PRO A 386 -16.66 -28.19 -18.89
C PRO A 386 -15.78 -26.93 -18.91
N VAL A 387 -15.63 -26.25 -17.77
CA VAL A 387 -14.78 -25.07 -17.64
C VAL A 387 -13.31 -25.47 -17.72
N ALA A 388 -12.94 -26.54 -17.02
CA ALA A 388 -11.57 -27.04 -17.02
C ALA A 388 -11.13 -27.46 -18.44
N GLU A 389 -11.99 -28.13 -19.20
CA GLU A 389 -11.71 -28.52 -20.58
C GLU A 389 -11.55 -27.30 -21.50
N GLN A 390 -12.50 -26.36 -21.46
CA GLN A 390 -12.45 -25.14 -22.26
C GLN A 390 -11.15 -24.36 -22.03
N TYR A 391 -10.81 -24.04 -20.78
CA TYR A 391 -9.64 -23.26 -20.48
C TYR A 391 -8.32 -24.03 -20.63
N SER A 392 -8.33 -25.34 -20.51
CA SER A 392 -7.19 -26.19 -20.89
C SER A 392 -6.88 -26.08 -22.39
N GLN A 393 -7.90 -26.03 -23.25
CA GLN A 393 -7.71 -25.76 -24.67
C GLN A 393 -7.14 -24.36 -24.92
N GLN A 394 -7.70 -23.34 -24.28
CA GLN A 394 -7.23 -21.95 -24.42
C GLN A 394 -5.80 -21.78 -23.92
N SER A 395 -5.38 -22.53 -22.92
CA SER A 395 -4.00 -22.48 -22.42
C SER A 395 -2.96 -22.99 -23.44
N LEU A 396 -3.37 -23.58 -24.55
CA LEU A 396 -2.50 -23.96 -25.64
C LEU A 396 -2.35 -22.87 -26.72
N ASN A 397 -3.02 -21.76 -26.58
CA ASN A 397 -3.00 -20.66 -27.55
C ASN A 397 -1.61 -20.04 -27.75
N TYR A 398 -0.64 -20.26 -26.84
CA TYR A 398 0.75 -19.86 -27.08
C TYR A 398 1.32 -20.43 -28.38
N GLN A 399 0.78 -21.53 -28.88
CA GLN A 399 1.19 -22.17 -30.14
C GLN A 399 0.92 -21.27 -31.36
N HIS A 400 -0.03 -20.35 -31.27
CA HIS A 400 -0.30 -19.35 -32.32
C HIS A 400 0.79 -18.31 -32.51
N LEU A 401 1.65 -18.16 -31.48
CA LEU A 401 2.79 -17.21 -31.48
C LEU A 401 4.09 -17.86 -31.94
N PHE A 402 4.10 -19.18 -32.14
CA PHE A 402 5.28 -19.92 -32.52
C PHE A 402 5.27 -20.25 -34.02
N ASP A 403 6.29 -19.79 -34.71
CA ASP A 403 6.51 -20.14 -36.12
C ASP A 403 7.41 -21.39 -36.21
N PRO A 404 6.88 -22.54 -36.65
CA PRO A 404 7.66 -23.79 -36.76
C PRO A 404 8.73 -23.74 -37.85
N GLU A 405 8.64 -22.83 -38.83
CA GLU A 405 9.63 -22.70 -39.90
C GLU A 405 10.90 -21.99 -39.43
N THR A 406 10.74 -20.94 -38.62
CA THR A 406 11.86 -20.20 -38.05
C THR A 406 12.31 -20.70 -36.69
N GLY A 407 11.47 -21.40 -35.98
CA GLY A 407 11.72 -21.90 -34.63
C GLY A 407 11.51 -20.86 -33.52
N TYR A 408 10.84 -19.77 -33.85
CA TYR A 408 10.55 -18.65 -32.92
C TYR A 408 9.06 -18.37 -32.80
#